data_38076c273dd64df44928dfbbf1686bd2
#
_entry.id   38076c273dd64df44928dfbbf1686bd2
#
_cell.length_a   1.000
_cell.length_b   1.000
_cell.length_c   1.000
_cell.angle_alpha   90.00
_cell.angle_beta   90.00
_cell.angle_gamma   90.00
#
_symmetry.space_group_name_H-M   'P 1'
#
loop_
_entity.id
_entity.type
_entity.pdbx_description
1 polymer ?
#
loop_
_entity_poly.entity_id
_entity_poly.type
_entity_poly.pdbx_seq_one_letter_code
_entity_poly.pdbx_strand_id
1 'polypeptide(L)'
;AFNIKYKKSIERDLGRLDKKEARRILDKIEKDLSEHAESYPVLKGEFAGLRKMRVGDYRVIFTLMDNNILILRIGHRREIYKKSQV
;
A
#
# COMPACT_ATOMS: atom_id res chain seq x y z
N ALA A 1 18.23 2.53 -0.55
CA ALA A 1 16.92 2.50 0.11
C ALA A 1 15.95 3.47 -0.55
N PHE A 2 14.68 3.17 -0.49
CA PHE A 2 13.65 4.01 -1.11
C PHE A 2 13.08 4.98 -0.08
N ASN A 3 12.70 6.17 -0.54
CA ASN A 3 11.99 7.11 0.30
C ASN A 3 10.50 6.79 0.24
N ILE A 4 9.85 6.72 1.39
CA ILE A 4 8.44 6.37 1.44
C ILE A 4 7.59 7.58 1.72
N LYS A 5 6.60 7.81 0.88
CA LYS A 5 5.65 8.89 1.05
C LYS A 5 4.23 8.33 1.04
N TYR A 6 3.33 9.01 1.70
CA TYR A 6 1.96 8.54 1.82
C TYR A 6 1.00 9.55 1.21
N LYS A 7 0.09 9.05 0.39
CA LYS A 7 -0.95 9.89 -0.15
C LYS A 7 -1.81 10.38 1.02
N LYS A 8 -2.34 11.58 0.89
CA LYS A 8 -3.12 12.17 1.95
C LYS A 8 -4.28 11.28 2.42
N SER A 9 -4.93 10.61 1.50
CA SER A 9 -6.07 9.76 1.82
C SER A 9 -5.71 8.55 2.68
N ILE A 10 -4.42 8.28 2.87
CA ILE A 10 -3.99 7.14 3.70
C ILE A 10 -4.42 7.32 5.15
N GLU A 11 -4.50 8.55 5.62
CA GLU A 11 -4.98 8.78 6.99
C GLU A 11 -6.38 8.23 7.17
N ARG A 12 -7.22 8.41 6.15
CA ARG A 12 -8.58 7.89 6.18
C ARG A 12 -8.57 6.37 6.15
N ASP A 13 -7.73 5.80 5.28
CA ASP A 13 -7.63 4.35 5.19
C ASP A 13 -7.22 3.75 6.52
N LEU A 14 -6.21 4.33 7.16
CA LEU A 14 -5.73 3.82 8.44
C LEU A 14 -6.76 4.00 9.55
N GLY A 15 -7.53 5.08 9.47
CA GLY A 15 -8.56 5.34 10.46
C GLY A 15 -9.67 4.30 10.48
N ARG A 16 -9.80 3.54 9.41
CA ARG A 16 -10.81 2.47 9.32
C ARG A 16 -10.31 1.16 9.89
N LEU A 17 -9.04 1.10 10.27
CA LEU A 17 -8.43 -0.11 10.77
C LEU A 17 -8.26 -0.05 12.28
N ASP A 18 -8.22 -1.24 12.88
CA ASP A 18 -7.86 -1.37 14.26
C ASP A 18 -6.43 -0.85 14.42
N LYS A 19 -6.15 -0.21 15.55
CA LYS A 19 -4.83 0.38 15.77
C LYS A 19 -3.70 -0.62 15.65
N LYS A 20 -3.92 -1.83 16.11
CA LYS A 20 -2.90 -2.88 16.01
C LYS A 20 -2.61 -3.21 14.56
N GLU A 21 -3.67 -3.33 13.76
CA GLU A 21 -3.48 -3.64 12.34
C GLU A 21 -2.80 -2.50 11.62
N ALA A 22 -3.20 -1.27 11.92
CA ALA A 22 -2.60 -0.12 11.29
C ALA A 22 -1.10 -0.06 11.58
N ARG A 23 -0.73 -0.29 12.84
CA ARG A 23 0.68 -0.26 13.22
C ARG A 23 1.45 -1.38 12.55
N ARG A 24 0.87 -2.57 12.50
CA ARG A 24 1.52 -3.72 11.87
C ARG A 24 1.80 -3.45 10.39
N ILE A 25 0.82 -2.85 9.72
CA ILE A 25 0.97 -2.53 8.31
C ILE A 25 2.04 -1.47 8.10
N LEU A 26 2.02 -0.42 8.90
CA LEU A 26 3.02 0.64 8.77
C LEU A 26 4.43 0.12 9.06
N ASP A 27 4.57 -0.74 10.06
CA ASP A 27 5.87 -1.32 10.37
C ASP A 27 6.38 -2.14 9.19
N LYS A 28 5.50 -2.90 8.56
CA LYS A 28 5.92 -3.72 7.42
C LYS A 28 6.29 -2.85 6.23
N ILE A 29 5.56 -1.78 6.01
CA ILE A 29 5.89 -0.84 4.94
C ILE A 29 7.28 -0.28 5.17
N GLU A 30 7.56 0.20 6.37
CA GLU A 30 8.84 0.82 6.67
C GLU A 30 10.00 -0.17 6.56
N LYS A 31 9.78 -1.40 7.00
CA LYS A 31 10.84 -2.40 6.98
C LYS A 31 11.07 -2.96 5.59
N ASP A 32 10.00 -3.37 4.94
CA ASP A 32 10.10 -4.12 3.70
C ASP A 32 10.20 -3.27 2.46
N LEU A 33 9.32 -2.31 2.32
CA LEU A 33 9.31 -1.53 1.11
C LEU A 33 10.53 -0.65 0.97
N SER A 34 11.09 -0.20 2.08
CA SER A 34 12.29 0.63 2.00
C SER A 34 13.45 -0.10 1.35
N GLU A 35 13.44 -1.43 1.40
CA GLU A 35 14.54 -2.23 0.84
C GLU A 35 14.14 -3.08 -0.35
N HIS A 36 12.91 -3.53 -0.40
CA HIS A 36 12.50 -4.55 -1.38
C HIS A 36 11.30 -4.17 -2.23
N ALA A 37 11.05 -2.89 -2.43
CA ALA A 37 9.88 -2.45 -3.19
C ALA A 37 9.79 -3.08 -4.58
N GLU A 38 10.93 -3.25 -5.23
CA GLU A 38 10.94 -3.78 -6.58
C GLU A 38 10.57 -5.25 -6.68
N SER A 39 10.59 -5.97 -5.58
CA SER A 39 10.27 -7.38 -5.60
C SER A 39 8.79 -7.68 -5.53
N TYR A 40 7.96 -6.67 -5.30
CA TYR A 40 6.52 -6.87 -5.21
C TYR A 40 5.86 -6.86 -6.58
N PRO A 41 4.81 -7.67 -6.76
CA PRO A 41 4.21 -7.83 -8.08
C PRO A 41 3.51 -6.56 -8.58
N VAL A 42 3.58 -6.38 -9.89
CA VAL A 42 2.91 -5.28 -10.57
C VAL A 42 1.50 -5.75 -10.90
N LEU A 43 0.53 -4.88 -10.68
CA LEU A 43 -0.85 -5.18 -10.96
C LEU A 43 -1.17 -4.98 -12.43
N LYS A 44 -2.25 -5.61 -12.88
CA LYS A 44 -2.68 -5.53 -14.28
C LYS A 44 -4.04 -4.86 -14.36
N GLY A 45 -4.49 -4.63 -15.59
CA GLY A 45 -5.80 -4.05 -15.80
C GLY A 45 -5.83 -2.60 -15.45
N GLU A 46 -6.90 -2.16 -14.82
CA GLU A 46 -7.06 -0.75 -14.49
C GLU A 46 -6.11 -0.29 -13.39
N PHE A 47 -5.43 -1.23 -12.75
CA PHE A 47 -4.42 -0.89 -11.76
C PHE A 47 -3.01 -1.08 -12.30
N ALA A 48 -2.89 -1.16 -13.65
CA ALA A 48 -1.59 -1.39 -14.26
C ALA A 48 -0.56 -0.37 -13.83
N GLY A 49 0.64 -0.85 -13.58
CA GLY A 49 1.74 0.03 -13.17
C GLY A 49 1.84 0.20 -11.67
N LEU A 50 0.82 -0.20 -10.93
CA LEU A 50 0.88 -0.14 -9.47
C LEU A 50 1.35 -1.49 -8.93
N ARG A 51 1.81 -1.49 -7.70
CA ARG A 51 2.28 -2.71 -7.06
C ARG A 51 1.50 -2.94 -5.78
N LYS A 52 1.49 -4.19 -5.32
CA LYS A 52 0.78 -4.53 -4.08
C LYS A 52 1.66 -5.27 -3.11
N MET A 53 1.41 -5.05 -1.83
CA MET A 53 2.05 -5.78 -0.76
C MET A 53 0.95 -6.35 0.13
N ARG A 54 1.06 -7.63 0.46
CA ARG A 54 0.10 -8.29 1.36
C ARG A 54 0.57 -8.19 2.79
N VAL A 55 -0.37 -7.85 3.69
CA VAL A 55 -0.10 -7.88 5.11
C VAL A 55 -1.32 -8.55 5.72
N GLY A 56 -1.29 -9.87 5.89
CA GLY A 56 -2.45 -10.61 6.34
C GLY A 56 -3.60 -10.47 5.35
N ASP A 57 -4.75 -10.04 5.84
CA ASP A 57 -5.92 -9.82 5.00
C ASP A 57 -5.94 -8.43 4.39
N TYR A 58 -4.91 -7.65 4.63
CA TYR A 58 -4.85 -6.29 4.11
C TYR A 58 -3.91 -6.19 2.94
N ARG A 59 -4.12 -5.18 2.13
CA ARG A 59 -3.28 -4.93 0.96
C ARG A 59 -2.83 -3.48 0.97
N VAL A 60 -1.60 -3.27 0.56
CA VAL A 60 -1.04 -1.94 0.40
C VAL A 60 -0.77 -1.77 -1.08
N ILE A 61 -1.38 -0.74 -1.67
CA ILE A 61 -1.17 -0.43 -3.08
C ILE A 61 -0.21 0.74 -3.15
N PHE A 62 0.83 0.62 -3.91
CA PHE A 62 1.82 1.67 -4.01
C PHE A 62 2.37 1.76 -5.43
N THR A 63 3.04 2.87 -5.71
CA THR A 63 3.73 3.04 -6.97
C THR A 63 5.19 3.35 -6.67
N LEU A 64 6.05 2.93 -7.59
CA LEU A 64 7.48 3.11 -7.44
C LEU A 64 7.93 4.06 -8.54
N MET A 65 8.49 5.20 -8.15
CA MET A 65 9.01 6.19 -9.10
C MET A 65 10.41 6.57 -8.70
N ASP A 66 11.38 6.16 -9.50
CA ASP A 66 12.81 6.39 -9.20
C ASP A 66 13.13 5.81 -7.83
N ASN A 67 13.55 6.64 -6.89
CA ASN A 67 13.85 6.17 -5.54
C ASN A 67 12.72 6.44 -4.56
N ASN A 68 11.54 6.79 -5.06
CA ASN A 68 10.42 7.13 -4.21
C ASN A 68 9.31 6.10 -4.30
N ILE A 69 8.72 5.80 -3.16
CA ILE A 69 7.56 4.94 -3.08
C ILE A 69 6.42 5.82 -2.60
N LEU A 70 5.31 5.81 -3.32
CA LEU A 70 4.13 6.53 -2.89
C LEU A 70 3.06 5.52 -2.53
N ILE A 71 2.64 5.52 -1.28
CA ILE A 71 1.59 4.62 -0.80
C ILE A 71 0.25 5.24 -1.17
N LEU A 72 -0.53 4.53 -1.96
CA LEU A 72 -1.78 5.04 -2.53
C LEU A 72 -3.03 4.57 -1.80
N ARG A 73 -3.05 3.33 -1.35
CA ARG A 73 -4.19 2.78 -0.63
C ARG A 73 -3.77 1.71 0.34
N ILE A 74 -4.50 1.62 1.45
CA ILE A 74 -4.33 0.53 2.40
C ILE A 74 -5.74 0.09 2.77
N GLY A 75 -6.04 -1.19 2.64
CA GLY A 75 -7.37 -1.67 2.96
C GLY A 75 -7.47 -3.17 2.95
N HIS A 76 -8.64 -3.65 3.38
CA HIS A 76 -8.91 -5.07 3.42
C HIS A 76 -8.98 -5.62 1.99
N ARG A 77 -8.50 -6.84 1.80
CA ARG A 77 -8.45 -7.45 0.47
C ARG A 77 -9.79 -7.45 -0.26
N ARG A 78 -10.89 -7.45 0.48
CA ARG A 78 -12.22 -7.44 -0.12
C ARG A 78 -12.65 -6.06 -0.60
N GLU A 79 -12.03 -5.02 -0.06
CA GLU A 79 -12.42 -3.66 -0.36
C GLU A 79 -11.48 -2.92 -1.29
N ILE A 80 -10.21 -3.27 -1.20
CA ILE A 80 -9.16 -2.49 -1.82
C ILE A 80 -9.26 -2.39 -3.35
N TYR A 81 -9.79 -3.43 -3.98
CA TYR A 81 -9.89 -3.47 -5.43
C TYR A 81 -11.26 -3.11 -5.95
N LYS A 82 -12.19 -2.75 -5.07
CA LYS A 82 -13.49 -2.37 -5.54
C LYS A 82 -13.32 -1.14 -6.40
N LYS A 83 -13.91 -1.19 -7.55
CA LYS A 83 -13.87 -0.10 -8.44
C LYS A 83 -14.45 1.06 -7.72
N SER A 84 -13.77 2.10 -7.85
CA SER A 84 -14.13 3.29 -7.27
C SER A 84 -15.54 3.40 -6.93
N GLN A 85 -15.75 3.43 -5.76
CA GLN A 85 -17.06 3.67 -5.25
C GLN A 85 -17.35 5.14 -5.33
N VAL A 86 -16.64 5.78 -6.14
CA VAL A 86 -16.82 7.18 -6.32
C VAL A 86 -17.93 7.47 -7.23
#